data_c90fd895fb4a2ad1e64391765d703fc7
#
_entry.id   c90fd895fb4a2ad1e64391765d703fc7
#
_cell.length_a   1.000
_cell.length_b   1.000
_cell.length_c   1.000
_cell.angle_alpha   90.00
_cell.angle_beta   90.00
_cell.angle_gamma   90.00
#
_symmetry.space_group_name_H-M   'P 1'
#
loop_
_entity.id
_entity.type
_entity.pdbx_description
1 polymer ?
#
loop_
_entity_poly.entity_id
_entity_poly.type
_entity_poly.pdbx_seq_one_letter_code
_entity_poly.pdbx_strand_id
1 'polypeptide(L)'
;MKLSKRLTALFAALLMAITMFKGTISSFAATPNHDSRVPNRVTPTGMYGALIITGWHSNNSKTKMYAQTTGNRSTYRLAVTMVARNVDSKGNLKKTGGSPDKSKDLTSESPVANITSGTGNHFTKINIYYAGLTDDNVNHCAYTEYQKTF
;
A
#
# COMPACT_ATOMS: atom_id res chain seq x y z
N MET A 1 24.82 36.08 32.69
CA MET A 1 25.46 34.78 32.41
C MET A 1 24.55 33.55 32.54
N LYS A 2 23.38 33.60 33.17
CA LYS A 2 22.45 32.45 33.29
C LYS A 2 21.55 32.26 32.07
N LEU A 3 21.32 33.27 31.23
CA LEU A 3 20.45 33.23 30.08
C LEU A 3 21.05 32.43 28.91
N SER A 4 22.38 32.52 28.70
CA SER A 4 23.08 31.85 27.60
C SER A 4 23.07 30.31 27.73
N LYS A 5 23.22 29.79 28.97
CA LYS A 5 23.21 28.35 29.23
C LYS A 5 21.84 27.72 28.99
N ARG A 6 20.73 28.44 29.25
CA ARG A 6 19.37 27.97 28.99
C ARG A 6 19.05 27.99 27.50
N LEU A 7 19.55 29.01 26.77
CA LEU A 7 19.37 29.07 25.32
C LEU A 7 20.12 27.94 24.60
N THR A 8 21.35 27.62 25.04
CA THR A 8 22.17 26.54 24.48
C THR A 8 21.53 25.18 24.74
N ALA A 9 20.93 24.94 25.94
CA ALA A 9 20.22 23.72 26.25
C ALA A 9 18.94 23.56 25.42
N LEU A 10 18.21 24.66 25.16
CA LEU A 10 17.02 24.63 24.28
C LEU A 10 17.40 24.33 22.84
N PHE A 11 18.48 24.88 22.32
CA PHE A 11 18.96 24.58 20.97
C PHE A 11 19.44 23.13 20.83
N ALA A 12 20.15 22.61 21.84
CA ALA A 12 20.56 21.19 21.84
C ALA A 12 19.39 20.22 21.88
N ALA A 13 18.34 20.52 22.68
CA ALA A 13 17.14 19.74 22.76
C ALA A 13 16.34 19.79 21.43
N LEU A 14 16.26 20.93 20.76
CA LEU A 14 15.62 21.10 19.46
C LEU A 14 16.38 20.35 18.35
N LEU A 15 17.73 20.39 18.39
CA LEU A 15 18.57 19.65 17.43
C LEU A 15 18.43 18.13 17.60
N MET A 16 18.36 17.64 18.86
CA MET A 16 18.10 16.23 19.13
C MET A 16 16.70 15.79 18.70
N ALA A 17 15.68 16.62 18.88
CA ALA A 17 14.33 16.34 18.40
C ALA A 17 14.29 16.24 16.86
N ILE A 18 15.00 17.12 16.14
CA ILE A 18 15.09 17.11 14.67
C ILE A 18 15.87 15.87 14.18
N THR A 19 16.91 15.44 14.89
CA THR A 19 17.67 14.23 14.53
C THR A 19 16.90 12.95 14.82
N MET A 20 16.09 12.92 15.88
CA MET A 20 15.19 11.79 16.14
C MET A 20 14.09 11.69 15.09
N PHE A 21 13.53 12.81 14.62
CA PHE A 21 12.57 12.81 13.50
C PHE A 21 13.21 12.36 12.18
N LYS A 22 14.43 12.78 11.88
CA LYS A 22 15.15 12.31 10.68
C LYS A 22 15.51 10.83 10.77
N GLY A 23 15.86 10.31 11.95
CA GLY A 23 16.14 8.88 12.17
C GLY A 23 14.93 7.98 11.99
N THR A 24 13.74 8.44 12.39
CA THR A 24 12.48 7.69 12.19
C THR A 24 12.00 7.74 10.74
N ILE A 25 12.24 8.82 10.01
CA ILE A 25 11.87 8.92 8.59
C ILE A 25 12.78 8.05 7.71
N SER A 26 14.05 7.92 8.03
CA SER A 26 14.97 7.08 7.25
C SER A 26 14.74 5.57 7.42
N SER A 27 14.12 5.12 8.52
CA SER A 27 13.72 3.71 8.68
C SER A 27 12.49 3.34 7.83
N PHE A 28 11.75 4.32 7.31
CA PHE A 28 10.66 4.09 6.34
C PHE A 28 11.14 3.93 4.90
N ALA A 29 12.42 4.17 4.64
CA ALA A 29 13.02 4.07 3.31
C ALA A 29 13.54 2.65 2.98
N ALA A 30 13.43 1.68 3.88
CA ALA A 30 13.64 0.29 3.53
C ALA A 30 12.52 -0.11 2.56
N THR A 31 12.85 -0.23 1.28
CA THR A 31 11.92 -0.74 0.27
C THR A 31 11.49 -2.12 0.73
N PRO A 32 10.21 -2.33 1.09
CA PRO A 32 9.76 -3.65 1.48
C PRO A 32 10.07 -4.61 0.35
N ASN A 33 10.62 -5.77 0.66
CA ASN A 33 10.80 -6.82 -0.32
C ASN A 33 9.41 -7.24 -0.80
N HIS A 34 9.13 -7.11 -2.09
CA HIS A 34 7.85 -7.47 -2.67
C HIS A 34 8.04 -8.36 -3.88
N ASP A 35 7.00 -9.07 -4.28
CA ASP A 35 7.06 -10.02 -5.40
C ASP A 35 7.41 -9.29 -6.71
N SER A 36 8.40 -9.81 -7.44
CA SER A 36 8.89 -9.25 -8.71
C SER A 36 7.83 -9.11 -9.80
N ARG A 37 6.69 -9.82 -9.68
CA ARG A 37 5.52 -9.66 -10.57
C ARG A 37 4.78 -8.35 -10.36
N VAL A 38 5.08 -7.63 -9.28
CA VAL A 38 4.47 -6.36 -8.90
C VAL A 38 5.54 -5.26 -8.91
N PRO A 39 6.17 -4.95 -10.05
CA PRO A 39 7.31 -4.06 -10.05
C PRO A 39 6.92 -2.60 -9.84
N ASN A 40 7.48 -1.98 -8.83
CA ASN A 40 7.85 -0.56 -8.75
C ASN A 40 6.77 0.51 -8.85
N ARG A 41 5.49 0.21 -8.91
CA ARG A 41 4.48 1.25 -8.81
C ARG A 41 3.88 1.26 -7.43
N VAL A 42 4.13 2.36 -6.74
CA VAL A 42 3.72 2.59 -5.35
C VAL A 42 2.47 3.46 -5.35
N THR A 43 1.49 3.06 -4.58
CA THR A 43 0.31 3.89 -4.28
C THR A 43 0.56 4.76 -3.05
N PRO A 44 -0.32 5.71 -2.77
CA PRO A 44 -0.32 6.39 -1.48
C PRO A 44 -0.30 5.38 -0.32
N THR A 45 0.41 5.73 0.74
CA THR A 45 0.47 4.91 1.95
C THR A 45 -0.81 5.04 2.77
N GLY A 46 -1.25 3.94 3.39
CA GLY A 46 -2.25 3.94 4.44
C GLY A 46 -1.59 3.82 5.81
N MET A 47 -2.21 4.39 6.83
CA MET A 47 -1.66 4.40 8.19
C MET A 47 -2.72 4.08 9.24
N TYR A 48 -2.33 3.32 10.26
CA TYR A 48 -3.05 3.17 11.50
C TYR A 48 -2.06 3.01 12.66
N GLY A 49 -2.02 3.97 13.58
CA GLY A 49 -0.99 4.01 14.62
C GLY A 49 0.43 3.98 14.01
N ALA A 50 1.25 3.04 14.45
CA ALA A 50 2.61 2.83 13.93
C ALA A 50 2.67 1.90 12.71
N LEU A 51 1.55 1.32 12.27
CA LEU A 51 1.47 0.54 11.04
C LEU A 51 1.35 1.47 9.85
N ILE A 52 2.27 1.33 8.90
CA ILE A 52 2.21 1.97 7.59
C ILE A 52 2.17 0.86 6.55
N ILE A 53 1.16 0.90 5.70
CA ILE A 53 1.07 -0.01 4.55
C ILE A 53 1.40 0.71 3.27
N THR A 54 2.00 -0.01 2.34
CA THR A 54 2.26 0.43 0.97
C THR A 54 1.53 -0.50 0.01
N GLY A 55 0.75 0.07 -0.88
CA GLY A 55 0.12 -0.65 -1.96
C GLY A 55 1.05 -0.71 -3.18
N TRP A 56 1.25 -1.90 -3.72
CA TRP A 56 2.02 -2.14 -4.93
C TRP A 56 1.11 -2.65 -6.04
N HIS A 57 1.36 -2.21 -7.25
CA HIS A 57 0.63 -2.73 -8.42
C HIS A 57 1.55 -2.81 -9.63
N SER A 58 1.25 -3.70 -10.55
CA SER A 58 1.95 -3.81 -11.83
C SER A 58 1.67 -2.61 -12.74
N ASN A 59 2.38 -2.53 -13.85
CA ASN A 59 2.10 -1.54 -14.89
C ASN A 59 0.63 -1.59 -15.31
N ASN A 60 0.07 -0.41 -15.60
CA ASN A 60 -1.33 -0.24 -16.00
C ASN A 60 -1.61 -0.96 -17.33
N SER A 61 -1.84 -2.26 -17.26
CA SER A 61 -2.25 -3.08 -18.39
C SER A 61 -3.76 -3.11 -18.50
N LYS A 62 -4.28 -2.97 -19.72
CA LYS A 62 -5.71 -3.11 -20.00
C LYS A 62 -6.20 -4.55 -19.88
N THR A 63 -5.33 -5.54 -19.74
CA THR A 63 -5.70 -6.96 -19.80
C THR A 63 -5.29 -7.75 -18.57
N LYS A 64 -4.30 -7.30 -17.83
CA LYS A 64 -3.79 -8.02 -16.66
C LYS A 64 -3.18 -7.07 -15.62
N MET A 65 -3.53 -7.29 -14.37
CA MET A 65 -2.97 -6.55 -13.23
C MET A 65 -2.60 -7.48 -12.10
N TYR A 66 -1.53 -7.13 -11.43
CA TYR A 66 -1.09 -7.72 -10.16
C TYR A 66 -1.08 -6.64 -9.08
N ALA A 67 -1.33 -7.02 -7.85
CA ALA A 67 -1.24 -6.13 -6.72
C ALA A 67 -0.80 -6.87 -5.45
N GLN A 68 -0.16 -6.15 -4.54
CA GLN A 68 0.29 -6.64 -3.26
C GLN A 68 0.27 -5.51 -2.23
N THR A 69 0.00 -5.82 -0.99
CA THR A 69 0.16 -4.92 0.15
C THR A 69 1.40 -5.30 0.94
N THR A 70 2.22 -4.33 1.29
CA THR A 70 3.33 -4.54 2.23
C THR A 70 3.17 -3.62 3.44
N GLY A 71 3.66 -4.07 4.59
CA GLY A 71 3.70 -3.29 5.83
C GLY A 71 5.14 -2.94 6.21
N ASN A 72 5.32 -1.83 6.91
CA ASN A 72 6.61 -1.44 7.47
C ASN A 72 7.10 -2.38 8.60
N ARG A 73 6.27 -3.30 9.01
CA ARG A 73 6.55 -4.33 10.03
C ARG A 73 5.64 -5.52 9.83
N SER A 74 5.95 -6.65 10.49
CA SER A 74 5.01 -7.75 10.62
C SER A 74 3.75 -7.27 11.35
N THR A 75 2.60 -7.61 10.82
CA THR A 75 1.29 -7.17 11.31
C THR A 75 0.31 -8.34 11.34
N TYR A 76 -0.80 -8.18 12.03
CA TYR A 76 -1.79 -9.23 12.21
C TYR A 76 -2.28 -9.77 10.87
N ARG A 77 -2.66 -8.88 9.95
CA ARG A 77 -3.11 -9.27 8.60
C ARG A 77 -2.81 -8.19 7.58
N LEU A 78 -2.39 -8.60 6.38
CA LEU A 78 -2.33 -7.74 5.19
C LEU A 78 -3.19 -8.34 4.09
N ALA A 79 -4.00 -7.49 3.46
CA ALA A 79 -4.93 -7.88 2.41
C ALA A 79 -4.83 -6.97 1.19
N VAL A 80 -5.16 -7.52 0.02
CA VAL A 80 -5.34 -6.77 -1.21
C VAL A 80 -6.50 -7.35 -2.01
N THR A 81 -7.39 -6.48 -2.46
CA THR A 81 -8.54 -6.84 -3.29
C THR A 81 -8.55 -6.00 -4.56
N MET A 82 -8.83 -6.63 -5.70
CA MET A 82 -8.96 -5.93 -6.97
C MET A 82 -10.34 -6.16 -7.57
N VAL A 83 -10.95 -5.08 -8.08
CA VAL A 83 -12.22 -5.10 -8.80
C VAL A 83 -12.05 -4.37 -10.12
N ALA A 84 -12.47 -5.00 -11.22
CA ALA A 84 -12.34 -4.43 -12.54
C ALA A 84 -13.67 -4.42 -13.32
N ARG A 85 -13.84 -3.41 -14.13
CA ARG A 85 -14.90 -3.31 -15.13
C ARG A 85 -14.33 -3.67 -16.49
N ASN A 86 -14.90 -4.69 -17.13
CA ASN A 86 -14.48 -5.21 -18.43
C ASN A 86 -15.44 -4.82 -19.54
N VAL A 87 -14.90 -4.64 -20.73
CA VAL A 87 -15.67 -4.52 -21.96
C VAL A 87 -15.07 -5.43 -23.05
N ASP A 88 -15.89 -5.85 -23.99
CA ASP A 88 -15.42 -6.58 -25.18
C ASP A 88 -14.85 -5.61 -26.25
N SER A 89 -14.40 -6.16 -27.37
CA SER A 89 -13.86 -5.39 -28.49
C SER A 89 -14.88 -4.42 -29.14
N LYS A 90 -16.18 -4.64 -28.91
CA LYS A 90 -17.28 -3.78 -29.39
C LYS A 90 -17.70 -2.74 -28.36
N GLY A 91 -17.05 -2.72 -27.16
CA GLY A 91 -17.38 -1.80 -26.09
C GLY A 91 -18.55 -2.24 -25.20
N ASN A 92 -19.12 -3.46 -25.41
CA ASN A 92 -20.19 -3.95 -24.56
C ASN A 92 -19.66 -4.37 -23.20
N LEU A 93 -20.38 -3.99 -22.15
CA LEU A 93 -20.04 -4.36 -20.78
C LEU A 93 -20.06 -5.88 -20.62
N LYS A 94 -18.97 -6.42 -20.14
CA LYS A 94 -18.83 -7.81 -19.71
C LYS A 94 -18.91 -7.91 -18.19
N LYS A 95 -18.93 -9.12 -17.68
CA LYS A 95 -18.92 -9.37 -16.24
C LYS A 95 -17.83 -8.53 -15.55
N THR A 96 -18.18 -7.82 -14.51
CA THR A 96 -17.21 -7.20 -13.63
C THR A 96 -16.40 -8.33 -12.97
N GLY A 97 -15.12 -8.37 -13.27
CA GLY A 97 -14.19 -9.31 -12.65
C GLY A 97 -13.72 -8.76 -11.30
N GLY A 98 -13.47 -9.66 -10.39
CA GLY A 98 -12.85 -9.36 -9.11
C GLY A 98 -11.80 -10.41 -8.77
N SER A 99 -10.72 -10.00 -8.17
CA SER A 99 -9.82 -10.92 -7.49
C SER A 99 -10.39 -11.18 -6.10
N PRO A 100 -10.42 -12.42 -5.64
CA PRO A 100 -10.75 -12.72 -4.24
C PRO A 100 -9.82 -11.91 -3.32
N ASP A 101 -10.33 -11.57 -2.16
CA ASP A 101 -9.50 -10.97 -1.12
C ASP A 101 -8.33 -11.89 -0.79
N LYS A 102 -7.12 -11.35 -0.92
CA LYS A 102 -5.88 -12.08 -0.63
C LYS A 102 -5.32 -11.54 0.66
N SER A 103 -5.38 -12.36 1.68
CA SER A 103 -4.86 -12.02 3.01
C SER A 103 -3.89 -13.08 3.52
N LYS A 104 -3.05 -12.67 4.46
CA LYS A 104 -2.12 -13.53 5.17
C LYS A 104 -1.91 -12.96 6.58
N ASP A 105 -1.94 -13.83 7.58
CA ASP A 105 -1.80 -13.45 8.98
C ASP A 105 -0.33 -13.38 9.42
N LEU A 106 -0.02 -12.49 10.37
CA LEU A 106 1.31 -12.29 10.96
C LEU A 106 2.42 -12.16 9.91
N THR A 107 2.30 -11.17 9.05
CA THR A 107 3.20 -10.98 7.91
C THR A 107 3.52 -9.50 7.66
N SER A 108 4.60 -9.24 6.94
CA SER A 108 4.92 -7.93 6.36
C SER A 108 4.49 -7.80 4.89
N GLU A 109 3.98 -8.88 4.29
CA GLU A 109 3.55 -8.92 2.89
C GLU A 109 2.25 -9.73 2.74
N SER A 110 1.28 -9.23 1.96
CA SER A 110 0.13 -10.03 1.53
C SER A 110 0.54 -11.03 0.44
N PRO A 111 -0.25 -12.08 0.18
CA PRO A 111 -0.17 -12.78 -1.10
C PRO A 111 -0.40 -11.83 -2.27
N VAL A 112 0.15 -12.17 -3.44
CA VAL A 112 -0.11 -11.41 -4.66
C VAL A 112 -1.50 -11.73 -5.20
N ALA A 113 -2.33 -10.69 -5.34
CA ALA A 113 -3.58 -10.80 -6.09
C ALA A 113 -3.34 -10.55 -7.58
N ASN A 114 -4.13 -11.17 -8.42
CA ASN A 114 -4.11 -10.93 -9.86
C ASN A 114 -5.52 -10.94 -10.44
N ILE A 115 -5.70 -10.19 -11.53
CA ILE A 115 -6.94 -10.14 -12.29
C ILE A 115 -6.62 -10.05 -13.78
N THR A 116 -7.42 -10.75 -14.60
CA THR A 116 -7.32 -10.72 -16.06
C THR A 116 -8.66 -10.39 -16.67
N SER A 117 -8.65 -9.65 -17.79
CA SER A 117 -9.87 -9.27 -18.51
C SER A 117 -10.48 -10.43 -19.29
N GLY A 118 -9.70 -11.48 -19.56
CA GLY A 118 -10.07 -12.55 -20.48
C GLY A 118 -9.75 -12.22 -21.93
N THR A 119 -9.84 -13.26 -22.79
CA THR A 119 -9.53 -13.14 -24.22
C THR A 119 -10.50 -12.21 -24.93
N GLY A 120 -9.98 -11.29 -25.71
CA GLY A 120 -10.77 -10.31 -26.48
C GLY A 120 -11.42 -9.20 -25.64
N ASN A 121 -11.24 -9.19 -24.34
CA ASN A 121 -11.77 -8.18 -23.44
C ASN A 121 -10.66 -7.26 -22.93
N HIS A 122 -11.03 -6.08 -22.42
CA HIS A 122 -10.09 -5.20 -21.74
C HIS A 122 -10.76 -4.47 -20.58
N PHE A 123 -9.94 -4.06 -19.62
CA PHE A 123 -10.40 -3.24 -18.51
C PHE A 123 -10.67 -1.81 -18.97
N THR A 124 -11.79 -1.25 -18.51
CA THR A 124 -12.07 0.19 -18.62
C THR A 124 -11.81 0.91 -17.30
N LYS A 125 -11.94 0.19 -16.18
CA LYS A 125 -11.67 0.72 -14.85
C LYS A 125 -11.17 -0.39 -13.93
N ILE A 126 -10.18 -0.10 -13.10
CA ILE A 126 -9.73 -0.98 -12.03
C ILE A 126 -9.68 -0.18 -10.73
N ASN A 127 -10.19 -0.76 -9.66
CA ASN A 127 -10.01 -0.32 -8.28
C ASN A 127 -9.20 -1.39 -7.55
N ILE A 128 -8.20 -0.97 -6.80
CA ILE A 128 -7.38 -1.84 -5.95
C ILE A 128 -7.46 -1.29 -4.53
N TYR A 129 -7.79 -2.15 -3.58
CA TYR A 129 -7.94 -1.83 -2.17
C TYR A 129 -6.84 -2.54 -1.39
N TYR A 130 -6.11 -1.78 -0.60
CA TYR A 130 -5.01 -2.25 0.23
C TYR A 130 -5.35 -2.02 1.69
N ALA A 131 -5.19 -3.05 2.51
CA ALA A 131 -5.53 -2.99 3.92
C ALA A 131 -4.49 -3.70 4.79
N GLY A 132 -4.34 -3.23 6.03
CA GLY A 132 -3.52 -3.87 7.04
C GLY A 132 -4.13 -3.72 8.43
N LEU A 133 -4.29 -4.83 9.14
CA LEU A 133 -4.81 -4.85 10.50
C LEU A 133 -3.67 -5.00 11.51
N THR A 134 -3.71 -4.21 12.58
CA THR A 134 -2.74 -4.32 13.68
C THR A 134 -3.06 -5.45 14.64
N ASP A 135 -4.34 -5.82 14.73
CA ASP A 135 -4.92 -6.87 15.57
C ASP A 135 -6.20 -7.41 14.90
N ASP A 136 -7.03 -8.14 15.61
CA ASP A 136 -8.29 -8.71 15.12
C ASP A 136 -9.45 -7.71 15.03
N ASN A 137 -9.26 -6.47 15.49
CA ASN A 137 -10.27 -5.42 15.41
C ASN A 137 -10.23 -4.74 14.03
N VAL A 138 -11.28 -4.89 13.25
CA VAL A 138 -11.40 -4.30 11.90
C VAL A 138 -11.34 -2.77 11.87
N ASN A 139 -11.59 -2.10 13.00
CA ASN A 139 -11.44 -0.64 13.10
C ASN A 139 -9.98 -0.21 13.24
N HIS A 140 -9.08 -1.14 13.56
CA HIS A 140 -7.63 -0.90 13.67
C HIS A 140 -6.93 -1.17 12.33
N CYS A 141 -7.44 -0.53 11.29
CA CYS A 141 -7.05 -0.79 9.90
C CYS A 141 -6.31 0.39 9.28
N ALA A 142 -5.09 0.15 8.83
CA ALA A 142 -4.43 0.99 7.85
C ALA A 142 -5.04 0.69 6.47
N TYR A 143 -5.44 1.71 5.72
CA TYR A 143 -6.13 1.57 4.45
C TYR A 143 -5.64 2.57 3.42
N THR A 144 -5.55 2.13 2.17
CA THR A 144 -5.36 2.98 1.01
C THR A 144 -5.94 2.32 -0.24
N GLU A 145 -6.15 3.10 -1.30
CA GLU A 145 -6.68 2.59 -2.56
C GLU A 145 -5.99 3.19 -3.77
N TYR A 146 -6.07 2.48 -4.87
CA TYR A 146 -5.64 2.95 -6.19
C TYR A 146 -6.75 2.73 -7.19
N GLN A 147 -7.00 3.73 -8.03
CA GLN A 147 -7.97 3.66 -9.10
C GLN A 147 -7.32 4.04 -10.43
N LYS A 148 -7.63 3.27 -11.46
CA LYS A 148 -7.25 3.58 -12.84
C LYS A 148 -8.45 3.46 -13.76
N THR A 149 -8.66 4.47 -14.59
CA THR A 149 -9.52 4.46 -15.78
C THR A 149 -8.63 4.41 -17.01
N PHE A 150 -8.98 3.60 -17.99
CA PHE A 150 -8.20 3.38 -19.22
C PHE A 150 -8.81 4.10 -20.41
#